data_844189e59987c858ba1502888ad03c05
#
_entry.id   844189e59987c858ba1502888ad03c05
#
_cell.length_a   1.000
_cell.length_b   1.000
_cell.length_c   1.000
_cell.angle_alpha   90.00
_cell.angle_beta   90.00
_cell.angle_gamma   90.00
#
_symmetry.space_group_name_H-M   'P 1'
#
loop_
_entity.id
_entity.type
_entity.pdbx_description
1 polymer ?
#
loop_
_entity_poly.entity_id
_entity_poly.type
_entity_poly.pdbx_seq_one_letter_code
_entity_poly.pdbx_strand_id
1 'polypeptide(L)'
;EQLRRALRFFMGPDADIELMPDWEVLPYDLFSPHQSIISERLRALHRLPSRREGVVLIPVATLMQRIAPPSFLAHNVTTLSVGERLDLIETRRALEQTGYRCVAEVMEHGEFAVRGSILDLFPMGASAPFRVDLFDSEIDSIRRFDPETQRSTDKLNDIELLPAHEFPSDEAGIGHFRYQYRARFEGDPMTSPVYQSISDGHIPAGIEAYLPLFFDDTATLFDYLPTHALTV
;
A
#
# COMPACT_ATOMS: atom_id res chain seq x y z
N GLU A 1 -16.49 -11.87 -6.72
CA GLU A 1 -15.89 -12.66 -7.81
C GLU A 1 -16.91 -13.08 -8.86
N GLN A 2 -18.12 -13.54 -8.48
CA GLN A 2 -19.18 -13.90 -9.44
C GLN A 2 -19.56 -12.72 -10.36
N LEU A 3 -19.77 -11.53 -9.79
CA LEU A 3 -20.10 -10.33 -10.56
C LEU A 3 -18.98 -9.96 -11.54
N ARG A 4 -17.73 -10.05 -11.12
CA ARG A 4 -16.56 -9.79 -11.96
C ARG A 4 -16.50 -10.74 -13.17
N ARG A 5 -16.78 -12.03 -12.95
CA ARG A 5 -16.86 -13.02 -14.05
C ARG A 5 -18.03 -12.74 -15.00
N ALA A 6 -19.20 -12.36 -14.46
CA ALA A 6 -20.35 -12.00 -15.27
C ALA A 6 -20.06 -10.77 -16.12
N LEU A 7 -19.46 -9.73 -15.54
CA LEU A 7 -19.07 -8.52 -16.29
C LEU A 7 -18.06 -8.84 -17.40
N ARG A 8 -17.03 -9.65 -17.12
CA ARG A 8 -16.09 -10.09 -18.16
C ARG A 8 -16.76 -10.88 -19.29
N PHE A 9 -17.77 -11.66 -18.97
CA PHE A 9 -18.53 -12.39 -20.00
C PHE A 9 -19.27 -11.45 -20.95
N PHE A 10 -19.91 -10.38 -20.44
CA PHE A 10 -20.68 -9.44 -21.25
C PHE A 10 -19.83 -8.35 -21.91
N MET A 11 -18.77 -7.89 -21.25
CA MET A 11 -17.93 -6.79 -21.72
C MET A 11 -16.72 -7.26 -22.55
N GLY A 12 -16.40 -8.55 -22.50
CA GLY A 12 -15.24 -9.14 -23.15
C GLY A 12 -14.07 -9.42 -22.17
N PRO A 13 -13.11 -10.27 -22.60
CA PRO A 13 -12.00 -10.72 -21.75
C PRO A 13 -11.04 -9.57 -21.38
N ASP A 14 -10.92 -8.56 -22.24
CA ASP A 14 -10.04 -7.41 -22.08
C ASP A 14 -10.68 -6.25 -21.31
N ALA A 15 -11.91 -6.44 -20.80
CA ALA A 15 -12.60 -5.40 -20.02
C ALA A 15 -11.78 -5.02 -18.77
N ASP A 16 -11.54 -3.72 -18.62
CA ASP A 16 -10.84 -3.16 -17.47
C ASP A 16 -11.78 -3.13 -16.25
N ILE A 17 -11.72 -4.18 -15.46
CA ILE A 17 -12.53 -4.37 -14.23
C ILE A 17 -11.59 -4.42 -13.03
N GLU A 18 -11.56 -3.36 -12.26
CA GLU A 18 -10.83 -3.25 -11.00
C GLU A 18 -11.71 -3.68 -9.84
N LEU A 19 -11.12 -4.34 -8.85
CA LEU A 19 -11.77 -4.66 -7.58
C LEU A 19 -11.11 -3.86 -6.47
N MET A 20 -11.90 -3.14 -5.69
CA MET A 20 -11.47 -2.60 -4.40
C MET A 20 -11.98 -3.54 -3.31
N PRO A 21 -11.16 -4.42 -2.75
CA PRO A 21 -11.61 -5.40 -1.77
C PRO A 21 -11.96 -4.76 -0.43
N ASP A 22 -12.76 -5.45 0.37
CA ASP A 22 -12.91 -5.16 1.79
C ASP A 22 -11.67 -5.63 2.56
N TRP A 23 -11.47 -5.12 3.76
CA TRP A 23 -10.38 -5.57 4.64
C TRP A 23 -10.51 -7.02 5.09
N GLU A 24 -11.72 -7.60 5.00
CA GLU A 24 -12.06 -8.97 5.43
C GLU A 24 -11.78 -9.23 6.91
N VAL A 25 -11.64 -8.18 7.71
CA VAL A 25 -11.51 -8.20 9.17
C VAL A 25 -12.55 -7.28 9.79
N LEU A 26 -12.99 -7.59 11.01
CA LEU A 26 -13.93 -6.74 11.72
C LEU A 26 -13.20 -5.53 12.34
N PRO A 27 -13.87 -4.37 12.45
CA PRO A 27 -13.32 -3.23 13.18
C PRO A 27 -12.94 -3.62 14.61
N TYR A 28 -11.75 -3.20 15.03
CA TYR A 28 -11.15 -3.50 16.34
C TYR A 28 -10.86 -4.98 16.62
N ASP A 29 -10.81 -5.81 15.58
CA ASP A 29 -10.29 -7.16 15.67
C ASP A 29 -8.76 -7.13 15.94
N LEU A 30 -8.23 -8.22 16.48
CA LEU A 30 -6.79 -8.36 16.77
C LEU A 30 -5.99 -8.84 15.56
N PHE A 31 -6.56 -8.75 14.37
CA PHE A 31 -5.95 -9.16 13.10
C PHE A 31 -5.94 -8.01 12.11
N SER A 32 -4.84 -7.85 11.40
CA SER A 32 -4.77 -6.99 10.22
C SER A 32 -5.22 -7.73 8.97
N PRO A 33 -5.72 -7.01 7.95
CA PRO A 33 -5.94 -7.57 6.62
C PRO A 33 -4.67 -8.23 6.08
N HIS A 34 -4.83 -9.25 5.24
CA HIS A 34 -3.69 -9.84 4.55
C HIS A 34 -2.99 -8.81 3.65
N GLN A 35 -1.66 -8.86 3.55
CA GLN A 35 -0.88 -7.86 2.80
C GLN A 35 -1.30 -7.76 1.32
N SER A 36 -1.75 -8.86 0.71
CA SER A 36 -2.29 -8.83 -0.66
C SER A 36 -3.58 -7.99 -0.76
N ILE A 37 -4.43 -8.00 0.27
CA ILE A 37 -5.66 -7.17 0.32
C ILE A 37 -5.28 -5.69 0.40
N ILE A 38 -4.37 -5.33 1.30
CA ILE A 38 -3.87 -3.94 1.43
C ILE A 38 -3.24 -3.50 0.10
N SER A 39 -2.44 -4.37 -0.52
CA SER A 39 -1.82 -4.12 -1.83
C SER A 39 -2.86 -3.85 -2.93
N GLU A 40 -3.91 -4.67 -3.03
CA GLU A 40 -4.98 -4.47 -4.01
C GLU A 40 -5.76 -3.18 -3.75
N ARG A 41 -6.01 -2.84 -2.49
CA ARG A 41 -6.69 -1.59 -2.09
C ARG A 41 -5.86 -0.36 -2.47
N LEU A 42 -4.58 -0.35 -2.10
CA LEU A 42 -3.66 0.75 -2.44
C LEU A 42 -3.54 0.93 -3.96
N ARG A 43 -3.45 -0.17 -4.72
CA ARG A 43 -3.46 -0.12 -6.18
C ARG A 43 -4.75 0.50 -6.72
N ALA A 44 -5.91 0.05 -6.22
CA ALA A 44 -7.20 0.58 -6.66
C ALA A 44 -7.31 2.07 -6.36
N LEU A 45 -6.96 2.50 -5.13
CA LEU A 45 -6.98 3.91 -4.72
C LEU A 45 -6.01 4.77 -5.55
N HIS A 46 -4.81 4.25 -5.84
CA HIS A 46 -3.83 4.96 -6.67
C HIS A 46 -4.29 5.17 -8.11
N ARG A 47 -4.92 4.14 -8.71
CA ARG A 47 -5.37 4.17 -10.11
C ARG A 47 -6.69 4.92 -10.31
N LEU A 48 -7.55 4.94 -9.30
CA LEU A 48 -8.92 5.44 -9.42
C LEU A 48 -9.03 6.89 -9.90
N PRO A 49 -8.24 7.87 -9.41
CA PRO A 49 -8.32 9.26 -9.84
C PRO A 49 -7.97 9.50 -11.31
N SER A 50 -7.07 8.69 -11.86
CA SER A 50 -6.59 8.80 -13.25
C SER A 50 -7.40 7.98 -14.25
N ARG A 51 -8.35 7.17 -13.76
CA ARG A 51 -9.13 6.24 -14.58
C ARG A 51 -10.10 6.99 -15.49
N ARG A 52 -10.13 6.63 -16.77
CA ARG A 52 -11.00 7.26 -17.77
C ARG A 52 -12.16 6.37 -18.21
N GLU A 53 -12.00 5.07 -18.11
CA GLU A 53 -12.97 4.06 -18.56
C GLU A 53 -12.86 2.79 -17.71
N GLY A 54 -13.78 1.85 -17.89
CA GLY A 54 -13.83 0.58 -17.17
C GLY A 54 -14.84 0.57 -16.03
N VAL A 55 -14.76 -0.49 -15.23
CA VAL A 55 -15.67 -0.73 -14.10
C VAL A 55 -14.85 -0.93 -12.84
N VAL A 56 -15.28 -0.32 -11.74
CA VAL A 56 -14.75 -0.57 -10.40
C VAL A 56 -15.81 -1.26 -9.57
N LEU A 57 -15.50 -2.44 -9.06
CA LEU A 57 -16.36 -3.19 -8.18
C LEU A 57 -15.97 -2.95 -6.73
N ILE A 58 -16.94 -2.54 -5.92
CA ILE A 58 -16.71 -2.16 -4.54
C ILE A 58 -17.78 -2.79 -3.65
N PRO A 59 -17.43 -3.55 -2.61
CA PRO A 59 -18.37 -3.98 -1.60
C PRO A 59 -18.99 -2.77 -0.87
N VAL A 60 -20.28 -2.84 -0.53
CA VAL A 60 -20.94 -1.75 0.19
C VAL A 60 -20.26 -1.45 1.52
N ALA A 61 -19.76 -2.46 2.22
CA ALA A 61 -19.00 -2.28 3.45
C ALA A 61 -17.75 -1.40 3.23
N THR A 62 -17.00 -1.66 2.15
CA THR A 62 -15.83 -0.86 1.76
C THR A 62 -16.22 0.57 1.39
N LEU A 63 -17.34 0.77 0.69
CA LEU A 63 -17.83 2.10 0.31
C LEU A 63 -18.14 2.96 1.54
N MET A 64 -18.53 2.35 2.65
CA MET A 64 -18.85 3.04 3.91
C MET A 64 -17.62 3.35 4.77
N GLN A 65 -16.44 2.84 4.42
CA GLN A 65 -15.22 3.05 5.19
C GLN A 65 -14.68 4.47 5.01
N ARG A 66 -14.06 4.99 6.08
CA ARG A 66 -13.18 6.16 6.00
C ARG A 66 -11.81 5.68 5.57
N ILE A 67 -11.24 6.34 4.59
CA ILE A 67 -9.96 5.97 3.98
C ILE A 67 -8.98 7.15 4.01
N ALA A 68 -7.72 6.90 3.70
CA ALA A 68 -6.70 7.93 3.57
C ALA A 68 -7.14 9.02 2.57
N PRO A 69 -6.74 10.29 2.76
CA PRO A 69 -7.00 11.32 1.77
C PRO A 69 -6.18 11.05 0.48
N PRO A 70 -6.68 11.43 -0.72
CA PRO A 70 -5.97 11.22 -1.99
C PRO A 70 -4.56 11.83 -2.00
N SER A 71 -4.36 12.94 -1.30
CA SER A 71 -3.07 13.60 -1.15
C SER A 71 -2.02 12.71 -0.48
N PHE A 72 -2.41 11.87 0.46
CA PHE A 72 -1.48 10.94 1.11
C PHE A 72 -0.84 9.99 0.08
N LEU A 73 -1.64 9.34 -0.75
CA LEU A 73 -1.09 8.46 -1.79
C LEU A 73 -0.27 9.23 -2.81
N ALA A 74 -0.78 10.37 -3.29
CA ALA A 74 -0.07 11.19 -4.29
C ALA A 74 1.33 11.63 -3.84
N HIS A 75 1.54 11.88 -2.54
CA HIS A 75 2.84 12.28 -2.00
C HIS A 75 3.76 11.10 -1.62
N ASN A 76 3.23 9.89 -1.50
CA ASN A 76 3.98 8.71 -1.05
C ASN A 76 4.20 7.66 -2.16
N VAL A 77 4.04 8.06 -3.43
CA VAL A 77 4.43 7.24 -4.58
C VAL A 77 5.85 7.60 -4.99
N THR A 78 6.69 6.60 -5.13
CA THR A 78 8.07 6.74 -5.63
C THR A 78 8.24 5.91 -6.89
N THR A 79 8.86 6.47 -7.91
CA THR A 79 9.22 5.73 -9.14
C THR A 79 10.72 5.44 -9.11
N LEU A 80 11.10 4.23 -9.49
CA LEU A 80 12.49 3.86 -9.75
C LEU A 80 12.63 3.54 -11.25
N SER A 81 13.61 4.14 -11.91
CA SER A 81 13.84 3.98 -13.37
C SER A 81 15.27 3.54 -13.66
N VAL A 82 15.43 2.72 -14.68
CA VAL A 82 16.77 2.32 -15.18
C VAL A 82 17.54 3.57 -15.60
N GLY A 83 18.82 3.65 -15.19
CA GLY A 83 19.69 4.79 -15.41
C GLY A 83 19.63 5.86 -14.32
N GLU A 84 18.70 5.79 -13.37
CA GLU A 84 18.67 6.71 -12.23
C GLU A 84 19.68 6.29 -11.15
N ARG A 85 20.13 7.28 -10.37
CA ARG A 85 20.98 7.03 -9.20
C ARG A 85 20.15 6.64 -8.01
N LEU A 86 20.57 5.58 -7.31
CA LEU A 86 19.94 5.06 -6.13
C LEU A 86 20.96 4.84 -5.03
N ASP A 87 20.80 5.51 -3.89
CA ASP A 87 21.54 5.21 -2.68
C ASP A 87 20.81 4.14 -1.87
N LEU A 88 21.39 2.94 -1.77
CA LEU A 88 20.76 1.80 -1.08
C LEU A 88 20.55 2.04 0.42
N ILE A 89 21.38 2.87 1.07
CA ILE A 89 21.25 3.15 2.50
C ILE A 89 20.07 4.09 2.72
N GLU A 90 19.96 5.14 1.91
CA GLU A 90 18.84 6.08 1.95
C GLU A 90 17.54 5.40 1.53
N THR A 91 17.58 4.60 0.46
CA THR A 91 16.42 3.83 -0.02
C THR A 91 15.91 2.86 1.05
N ARG A 92 16.79 2.15 1.72
CA ARG A 92 16.42 1.27 2.83
C ARG A 92 15.68 2.04 3.92
N ARG A 93 16.20 3.19 4.35
CA ARG A 93 15.55 4.03 5.36
C ARG A 93 14.18 4.53 4.91
N ALA A 94 14.07 4.98 3.65
CA ALA A 94 12.82 5.44 3.08
C ALA A 94 11.77 4.32 3.01
N LEU A 95 12.15 3.11 2.61
CA LEU A 95 11.28 1.95 2.60
C LEU A 95 10.80 1.58 4.02
N GLU A 96 11.71 1.53 5.00
CA GLU A 96 11.35 1.28 6.40
C GLU A 96 10.39 2.36 6.95
N GLN A 97 10.60 3.63 6.61
CA GLN A 97 9.71 4.73 7.01
C GLN A 97 8.33 4.65 6.37
N THR A 98 8.22 4.15 5.15
CA THR A 98 6.94 3.92 4.48
C THR A 98 6.30 2.58 4.83
N GLY A 99 6.86 1.86 5.81
CA GLY A 99 6.28 0.66 6.40
C GLY A 99 6.71 -0.66 5.77
N TYR A 100 7.65 -0.65 4.81
CA TYR A 100 8.19 -1.88 4.25
C TYR A 100 9.07 -2.62 5.27
N ARG A 101 9.00 -3.94 5.25
CA ARG A 101 9.79 -4.82 6.14
C ARG A 101 11.06 -5.29 5.45
N CYS A 102 12.21 -5.07 6.09
CA CYS A 102 13.48 -5.64 5.64
C CYS A 102 13.55 -7.11 6.03
N VAL A 103 13.69 -7.99 5.05
CA VAL A 103 13.72 -9.45 5.21
C VAL A 103 14.98 -10.06 4.56
N ALA A 104 15.26 -11.33 4.87
CA ALA A 104 16.35 -12.05 4.22
C ALA A 104 15.99 -12.45 2.78
N GLU A 105 14.73 -12.79 2.52
CA GLU A 105 14.21 -13.24 1.24
C GLU A 105 12.79 -12.69 1.05
N VAL A 106 12.54 -12.05 -0.09
CA VAL A 106 11.27 -11.38 -0.40
C VAL A 106 10.26 -12.38 -0.92
N MET A 107 9.14 -12.52 -0.22
CA MET A 107 8.05 -13.46 -0.52
C MET A 107 6.70 -12.77 -0.64
N GLU A 108 6.45 -11.71 0.14
CA GLU A 108 5.14 -11.07 0.25
C GLU A 108 5.20 -9.57 -0.06
N HIS A 109 4.05 -8.98 -0.38
CA HIS A 109 3.93 -7.53 -0.54
C HIS A 109 4.40 -6.78 0.71
N GLY A 110 5.04 -5.64 0.50
CA GLY A 110 5.57 -4.82 1.58
C GLY A 110 6.90 -5.34 2.15
N GLU A 111 7.55 -6.29 1.49
CA GLU A 111 8.88 -6.78 1.86
C GLU A 111 9.96 -6.27 0.91
N PHE A 112 11.16 -6.08 1.46
CA PHE A 112 12.36 -5.80 0.68
C PHE A 112 13.60 -6.44 1.31
N ALA A 113 14.63 -6.67 0.48
CA ALA A 113 15.94 -7.18 0.88
C ALA A 113 17.05 -6.43 0.14
N VAL A 114 18.13 -6.10 0.83
CA VAL A 114 19.34 -5.50 0.23
C VAL A 114 20.48 -6.50 0.35
N ARG A 115 21.08 -6.88 -0.77
CA ARG A 115 22.18 -7.85 -0.85
C ARG A 115 23.27 -7.34 -1.80
N GLY A 116 24.32 -6.76 -1.24
CA GLY A 116 25.39 -6.13 -2.05
C GLY A 116 24.83 -4.96 -2.85
N SER A 117 24.90 -5.03 -4.18
CA SER A 117 24.36 -4.05 -5.12
C SER A 117 22.94 -4.40 -5.63
N ILE A 118 22.24 -5.29 -4.95
CA ILE A 118 20.91 -5.75 -5.35
C ILE A 118 19.89 -5.30 -4.31
N LEU A 119 18.79 -4.71 -4.78
CA LEU A 119 17.59 -4.45 -4.02
C LEU A 119 16.45 -5.33 -4.58
N ASP A 120 16.02 -6.31 -3.80
CA ASP A 120 14.82 -7.08 -4.06
C ASP A 120 13.66 -6.45 -3.28
N LEU A 121 12.49 -6.29 -3.91
CA LEU A 121 11.32 -5.73 -3.24
C LEU A 121 10.01 -6.23 -3.86
N PHE A 122 8.96 -6.36 -3.05
CA PHE A 122 7.62 -6.64 -3.52
C PHE A 122 6.72 -5.42 -3.22
N PRO A 123 6.63 -4.46 -4.16
CA PRO A 123 5.86 -3.25 -3.92
C PRO A 123 4.39 -3.53 -3.73
N MET A 124 3.74 -2.72 -2.90
CA MET A 124 2.29 -2.67 -2.82
C MET A 124 1.74 -2.25 -4.19
N GLY A 125 0.64 -2.86 -4.59
CA GLY A 125 0.02 -2.65 -5.92
C GLY A 125 0.62 -3.46 -7.06
N ALA A 126 1.82 -4.02 -6.89
CA ALA A 126 2.47 -4.84 -7.92
C ALA A 126 1.89 -6.26 -7.97
N SER A 127 1.96 -6.91 -9.14
CA SER A 127 1.54 -8.30 -9.32
C SER A 127 2.66 -9.32 -9.09
N ALA A 128 3.91 -8.85 -8.98
CA ALA A 128 5.09 -9.66 -8.76
C ALA A 128 6.19 -8.82 -8.11
N PRO A 129 7.14 -9.43 -7.40
CA PRO A 129 8.30 -8.72 -6.87
C PRO A 129 9.30 -8.36 -7.97
N PHE A 130 10.16 -7.38 -7.65
CA PHE A 130 11.18 -6.85 -8.55
C PHE A 130 12.56 -6.96 -7.93
N ARG A 131 13.53 -7.21 -8.80
CA ARG A 131 14.97 -7.16 -8.51
C ARG A 131 15.56 -5.97 -9.25
N VAL A 132 16.15 -5.05 -8.50
CA VAL A 132 16.85 -3.88 -8.99
C VAL A 132 18.34 -4.15 -8.82
N ASP A 133 19.06 -4.30 -9.93
CA ASP A 133 20.51 -4.47 -9.95
C ASP A 133 21.16 -3.11 -10.14
N LEU A 134 22.16 -2.78 -9.31
CA LEU A 134 22.91 -1.53 -9.42
C LEU A 134 24.31 -1.80 -9.94
N PHE A 135 24.77 -0.93 -10.84
CA PHE A 135 26.18 -0.79 -11.18
C PHE A 135 26.70 0.49 -10.48
N ASP A 136 27.56 0.31 -9.48
CA ASP A 136 27.96 1.36 -8.54
C ASP A 136 26.73 1.95 -7.81
N SER A 137 26.28 3.15 -8.19
CA SER A 137 25.10 3.80 -7.62
C SER A 137 24.00 4.05 -8.67
N GLU A 138 24.09 3.49 -9.87
CA GLU A 138 23.13 3.64 -10.95
C GLU A 138 22.33 2.35 -11.14
N ILE A 139 21.04 2.46 -11.35
CA ILE A 139 20.16 1.32 -11.65
C ILE A 139 20.50 0.80 -13.03
N ASP A 140 21.19 -0.35 -13.11
CA ASP A 140 21.55 -1.02 -14.36
C ASP A 140 20.37 -1.79 -14.95
N SER A 141 19.60 -2.47 -14.13
CA SER A 141 18.43 -3.19 -14.60
C SER A 141 17.37 -3.39 -13.52
N ILE A 142 16.12 -3.45 -13.96
CA ILE A 142 14.96 -3.83 -13.16
C ILE A 142 14.31 -5.05 -13.78
N ARG A 143 14.09 -6.11 -12.99
CA ARG A 143 13.49 -7.37 -13.47
C ARG A 143 12.43 -7.85 -12.51
N ARG A 144 11.37 -8.42 -13.05
CA ARG A 144 10.48 -9.25 -12.22
C ARG A 144 11.20 -10.51 -11.79
N PHE A 145 10.82 -11.07 -10.67
CA PHE A 145 11.23 -12.40 -10.27
C PHE A 145 10.08 -13.18 -9.64
N ASP A 146 10.21 -14.48 -9.65
CA ASP A 146 9.28 -15.39 -9.01
C ASP A 146 9.66 -15.56 -7.53
N PRO A 147 8.78 -15.26 -6.58
CA PRO A 147 9.12 -15.29 -5.15
C PRO A 147 9.43 -16.70 -4.63
N GLU A 148 8.86 -17.77 -5.22
CA GLU A 148 9.11 -19.14 -4.78
C GLU A 148 10.46 -19.67 -5.27
N THR A 149 10.81 -19.38 -6.53
CA THR A 149 12.04 -19.87 -7.14
C THR A 149 13.18 -18.86 -7.12
N GLN A 150 12.90 -17.60 -6.75
CA GLN A 150 13.85 -16.47 -6.74
C GLN A 150 14.51 -16.18 -8.11
N ARG A 151 13.94 -16.70 -9.21
CA ARG A 151 14.45 -16.53 -10.56
C ARG A 151 13.87 -15.29 -11.22
N SER A 152 14.76 -14.48 -11.77
CA SER A 152 14.37 -13.30 -12.55
C SER A 152 13.72 -13.70 -13.87
N THR A 153 12.71 -12.91 -14.29
CA THR A 153 11.95 -13.08 -15.51
C THR A 153 12.07 -11.82 -16.40
N ASP A 154 10.99 -11.10 -16.63
CA ASP A 154 10.93 -9.99 -17.57
C ASP A 154 11.71 -8.76 -17.09
N LYS A 155 12.32 -8.03 -18.03
CA LYS A 155 12.93 -6.72 -17.80
C LYS A 155 11.86 -5.62 -17.90
N LEU A 156 12.05 -4.58 -17.08
CA LEU A 156 11.24 -3.38 -17.05
C LEU A 156 12.14 -2.14 -17.09
N ASN A 157 11.58 -1.02 -17.52
CA ASN A 157 12.32 0.25 -17.51
C ASN A 157 12.10 1.02 -16.21
N ASP A 158 10.91 0.88 -15.60
CA ASP A 158 10.51 1.58 -14.40
C ASP A 158 9.54 0.75 -13.55
N ILE A 159 9.47 1.06 -12.29
CA ILE A 159 8.51 0.52 -11.32
C ILE A 159 8.02 1.63 -10.39
N GLU A 160 6.76 1.53 -9.97
CA GLU A 160 6.17 2.41 -8.96
C GLU A 160 6.13 1.69 -7.60
N LEU A 161 6.44 2.44 -6.55
CA LEU A 161 6.41 2.00 -5.17
C LEU A 161 5.32 2.78 -4.44
N LEU A 162 4.26 2.09 -4.04
CA LEU A 162 3.23 2.62 -3.14
C LEU A 162 3.67 2.41 -1.68
N PRO A 163 3.16 3.19 -0.71
CA PRO A 163 3.44 2.98 0.71
C PRO A 163 2.92 1.60 1.16
N ALA A 164 3.54 1.01 2.21
CA ALA A 164 3.15 -0.32 2.68
C ALA A 164 1.83 -0.33 3.48
N HIS A 165 1.37 0.84 3.94
CA HIS A 165 0.14 1.02 4.71
C HIS A 165 -0.76 2.09 4.08
N GLU A 166 -2.07 2.03 4.39
CA GLU A 166 -3.03 3.08 4.03
C GLU A 166 -2.94 4.32 4.95
N PHE A 167 -1.90 4.43 5.79
CA PHE A 167 -1.65 5.52 6.73
C PHE A 167 -0.14 5.77 6.89
N PRO A 168 0.29 6.99 7.32
CA PRO A 168 1.69 7.29 7.56
C PRO A 168 2.19 6.55 8.81
N SER A 169 3.29 5.79 8.66
CA SER A 169 3.92 5.03 9.74
C SER A 169 5.25 5.63 10.21
N ASP A 170 5.61 6.79 9.71
CA ASP A 170 6.78 7.56 10.11
C ASP A 170 6.57 8.28 11.47
N GLU A 171 7.61 8.95 11.97
CA GLU A 171 7.58 9.67 13.24
C GLU A 171 6.48 10.75 13.28
N ALA A 172 6.22 11.43 12.16
CA ALA A 172 5.19 12.45 12.06
C ALA A 172 3.79 11.82 12.17
N GLY A 173 3.54 10.71 11.46
CA GLY A 173 2.29 9.94 11.54
C GLY A 173 2.03 9.38 12.93
N ILE A 174 3.06 8.82 13.58
CA ILE A 174 2.99 8.35 14.97
C ILE A 174 2.67 9.51 15.93
N GLY A 175 3.32 10.65 15.75
CA GLY A 175 3.06 11.85 16.54
C GLY A 175 1.63 12.35 16.40
N HIS A 176 1.10 12.34 15.16
CA HIS A 176 -0.27 12.72 14.86
C HIS A 176 -1.29 11.74 15.49
N PHE A 177 -1.06 10.43 15.33
CA PHE A 177 -1.87 9.39 15.98
C PHE A 177 -1.96 9.61 17.50
N ARG A 178 -0.83 9.83 18.17
CA ARG A 178 -0.78 10.07 19.63
C ARG A 178 -1.59 11.30 20.05
N TYR A 179 -1.51 12.37 19.27
CA TYR A 179 -2.28 13.59 19.52
C TYR A 179 -3.78 13.32 19.36
N GLN A 180 -4.21 12.75 18.25
CA GLN A 180 -5.61 12.44 17.97
C GLN A 180 -6.20 11.42 18.94
N TYR A 181 -5.41 10.41 19.37
CA TYR A 181 -5.84 9.42 20.35
C TYR A 181 -6.21 10.08 21.67
N ARG A 182 -5.32 10.94 22.19
CA ARG A 182 -5.57 11.68 23.46
C ARG A 182 -6.74 12.65 23.36
N ALA A 183 -7.00 13.20 22.20
CA ALA A 183 -8.11 14.13 21.99
C ALA A 183 -9.48 13.43 21.92
N ARG A 184 -9.52 12.15 21.53
CA ARG A 184 -10.76 11.42 21.23
C ARG A 184 -11.14 10.36 22.26
N PHE A 185 -10.16 9.81 22.96
CA PHE A 185 -10.38 8.76 23.96
C PHE A 185 -10.12 9.30 25.38
N GLU A 186 -11.08 9.01 26.27
CA GLU A 186 -10.94 9.36 27.67
C GLU A 186 -10.05 8.36 28.43
N GLY A 187 -9.46 8.81 29.54
CA GLY A 187 -8.62 8.00 30.41
C GLY A 187 -7.12 8.12 30.13
N ASP A 188 -6.33 7.27 30.79
CA ASP A 188 -4.88 7.24 30.59
C ASP A 188 -4.53 6.46 29.31
N PRO A 189 -3.98 7.12 28.29
CA PRO A 189 -3.60 6.47 27.02
C PRO A 189 -2.59 5.33 27.21
N MET A 190 -1.79 5.40 28.28
CA MET A 190 -0.79 4.38 28.58
C MET A 190 -1.40 3.03 29.03
N THR A 191 -2.71 2.99 29.28
CA THR A 191 -3.41 1.72 29.53
C THR A 191 -3.82 0.98 28.25
N SER A 192 -3.73 1.65 27.10
CA SER A 192 -4.08 1.08 25.79
C SER A 192 -2.87 0.40 25.14
N PRO A 193 -2.94 -0.91 24.86
CA PRO A 193 -1.87 -1.63 24.15
C PRO A 193 -1.58 -1.05 22.75
N VAL A 194 -2.63 -0.61 22.04
CA VAL A 194 -2.48 0.00 20.71
C VAL A 194 -1.70 1.32 20.81
N TYR A 195 -2.06 2.19 21.76
CA TYR A 195 -1.35 3.45 21.96
C TYR A 195 0.12 3.24 22.36
N GLN A 196 0.40 2.27 23.23
CA GLN A 196 1.76 1.92 23.63
C GLN A 196 2.57 1.43 22.43
N SER A 197 2.05 0.43 21.68
CA SER A 197 2.74 -0.12 20.50
C SER A 197 3.09 0.95 19.49
N ILE A 198 2.13 1.80 19.12
CA ILE A 198 2.37 2.90 18.16
C ILE A 198 3.38 3.90 18.72
N SER A 199 3.32 4.21 20.04
CA SER A 199 4.27 5.13 20.67
C SER A 199 5.71 4.59 20.66
N ASP A 200 5.88 3.27 20.69
CA ASP A 200 7.16 2.57 20.61
C ASP A 200 7.62 2.34 19.16
N GLY A 201 6.88 2.85 18.16
CA GLY A 201 7.19 2.69 16.74
C GLY A 201 6.81 1.33 16.16
N HIS A 202 5.98 0.56 16.86
CA HIS A 202 5.49 -0.74 16.38
C HIS A 202 4.06 -0.60 15.86
N ILE A 203 3.80 -1.17 14.70
CA ILE A 203 2.46 -1.24 14.10
C ILE A 203 1.77 -2.51 14.62
N PRO A 204 0.79 -2.38 15.55
CA PRO A 204 0.08 -3.55 16.06
C PRO A 204 -0.93 -4.08 15.05
N ALA A 205 -1.26 -5.36 15.14
CA ALA A 205 -2.34 -5.93 14.35
C ALA A 205 -3.69 -5.26 14.66
N GLY A 206 -4.52 -5.08 13.64
CA GLY A 206 -5.84 -4.41 13.74
C GLY A 206 -5.77 -2.88 13.76
N ILE A 207 -4.60 -2.29 13.50
CA ILE A 207 -4.40 -0.82 13.50
C ILE A 207 -5.25 -0.12 12.43
N GLU A 208 -5.66 -0.82 11.38
CA GLU A 208 -6.46 -0.29 10.28
C GLU A 208 -7.80 0.32 10.78
N ALA A 209 -8.37 -0.23 11.85
CA ALA A 209 -9.56 0.33 12.51
C ALA A 209 -9.32 1.74 13.10
N TYR A 210 -8.07 2.08 13.36
CA TYR A 210 -7.65 3.38 13.90
C TYR A 210 -7.12 4.33 12.82
N LEU A 211 -7.23 3.98 11.53
CA LEU A 211 -6.78 4.81 10.41
C LEU A 211 -7.17 6.30 10.54
N PRO A 212 -8.39 6.66 11.01
CA PRO A 212 -8.77 8.06 11.16
C PRO A 212 -7.92 8.87 12.16
N LEU A 213 -7.13 8.21 13.01
CA LEU A 213 -6.27 8.90 13.96
C LEU A 213 -4.92 9.34 13.36
N PHE A 214 -4.60 8.88 12.17
CA PHE A 214 -3.38 9.25 11.46
C PHE A 214 -3.54 10.50 10.58
N PHE A 215 -4.76 11.06 10.48
CA PHE A 215 -5.07 12.18 9.61
C PHE A 215 -5.92 13.23 10.34
N ASP A 216 -5.78 14.49 9.95
CA ASP A 216 -6.68 15.56 10.40
C ASP A 216 -8.09 15.30 9.86
N ASP A 217 -8.18 15.03 8.56
CA ASP A 217 -9.39 14.64 7.85
C ASP A 217 -9.16 13.38 7.03
N THR A 218 -10.10 12.46 7.11
CA THR A 218 -10.14 11.27 6.25
C THR A 218 -11.04 11.50 5.05
N ALA A 219 -10.79 10.77 3.97
CA ALA A 219 -11.61 10.77 2.78
C ALA A 219 -12.66 9.66 2.78
N THR A 220 -13.52 9.71 1.81
CA THR A 220 -14.39 8.65 1.35
C THR A 220 -13.93 8.19 -0.03
N LEU A 221 -14.43 7.06 -0.49
CA LEU A 221 -14.11 6.60 -1.84
C LEU A 221 -14.57 7.60 -2.93
N PHE A 222 -15.63 8.35 -2.66
CA PHE A 222 -16.14 9.36 -3.60
C PHE A 222 -15.12 10.48 -3.86
N ASP A 223 -14.23 10.76 -2.92
CA ASP A 223 -13.18 11.77 -3.08
C ASP A 223 -12.06 11.33 -4.05
N TYR A 224 -12.00 10.03 -4.37
CA TYR A 224 -11.10 9.44 -5.35
C TYR A 224 -11.71 9.29 -6.74
N LEU A 225 -13.05 9.42 -6.85
CA LEU A 225 -13.72 9.22 -8.13
C LEU A 225 -13.42 10.36 -9.10
N PRO A 226 -13.11 10.08 -10.37
CA PRO A 226 -13.02 11.10 -11.38
C PRO A 226 -14.40 11.76 -11.60
N THR A 227 -14.42 13.03 -12.00
CA THR A 227 -15.65 13.84 -12.14
C THR A 227 -16.68 13.27 -13.11
N HIS A 228 -16.29 12.38 -14.01
CA HIS A 228 -17.15 11.72 -14.99
C HIS A 228 -17.61 10.31 -14.55
N ALA A 229 -17.27 9.86 -13.34
CA ALA A 229 -17.68 8.55 -12.85
C ALA A 229 -19.19 8.47 -12.65
N LEU A 230 -19.78 7.34 -13.01
CA LEU A 230 -21.17 6.98 -12.73
C LEU A 230 -21.18 5.92 -11.62
N THR A 231 -22.01 6.16 -10.61
CA THR A 231 -22.27 5.19 -9.55
C THR A 231 -23.61 4.50 -9.80
N VAL A 232 -23.63 3.17 -9.76
CA VAL A 232 -24.83 2.35 -10.05
C VAL A 232 -25.12 1.43 -8.87
#